data_2a17feccacfd76358a84c76707013f7f
#
_entry.id   2a17feccacfd76358a84c76707013f7f
#
_cell.length_a   1.000
_cell.length_b   1.000
_cell.length_c   1.000
_cell.angle_alpha   90.00
_cell.angle_beta   90.00
_cell.angle_gamma   90.00
#
_symmetry.space_group_name_H-M   'P 1'
#
loop_
_entity.id
_entity.type
_entity.pdbx_description
1 polymer ?
#
loop_
_entity_poly.entity_id
_entity_poly.type
_entity_poly.pdbx_seq_one_letter_code
_entity_poly.pdbx_strand_id
1 'polypeptide(L)'
;MARIEPEEVLIYSSAAIYERRRRILDETRKLIAERGLAGFSMDEISRRADVAKRTLYNAFQTKERMIAIAIHEYFERYVSKIPYTAPPGTLQGTIERLLFVIQRNRQIRNYISAIMSIYFSPEADRSIWQTMHSMAVESNLQWIKELMVKRQLQPWVDPQRLADDVVRLEYSIIYDWCRGQISDDDVALHLVTAHLTCMAGATRGVARKQIEEKLLELRMSGVP
;
A
#
# COMPACT_ATOMS: atom_id res chain seq x y z
N MET A 1 41.22 18.07 23.36
CA MET A 1 40.76 17.08 22.37
C MET A 1 39.98 16.04 23.13
N ALA A 2 38.65 16.07 23.04
CA ALA A 2 37.76 15.06 23.64
C ALA A 2 37.85 13.77 22.82
N ARG A 3 38.18 12.67 23.48
CA ARG A 3 38.11 11.34 22.89
C ARG A 3 36.62 10.99 22.68
N ILE A 4 36.22 10.78 21.43
CA ILE A 4 34.88 10.24 21.12
C ILE A 4 34.93 8.76 21.46
N GLU A 5 34.03 8.29 22.32
CA GLU A 5 33.91 6.88 22.70
C GLU A 5 33.46 6.01 21.51
N PRO A 6 33.95 4.74 21.39
CA PRO A 6 33.64 3.88 20.27
C PRO A 6 32.14 3.62 20.06
N GLU A 7 31.33 3.64 21.12
CA GLU A 7 29.87 3.51 21.05
C GLU A 7 29.19 4.71 20.37
N GLU A 8 29.63 5.94 20.63
CA GLU A 8 29.10 7.13 19.95
C GLU A 8 29.39 7.10 18.44
N VAL A 9 30.59 6.63 18.05
CA VAL A 9 30.95 6.50 16.62
C VAL A 9 30.06 5.47 15.91
N LEU A 10 29.72 4.35 16.56
CA LEU A 10 28.82 3.32 16.01
C LEU A 10 27.38 3.83 15.88
N ILE A 11 26.86 4.54 16.86
CA ILE A 11 25.52 5.15 16.84
C ILE A 11 25.45 6.22 15.74
N TYR A 12 26.45 7.07 15.62
CA TYR A 12 26.53 8.12 14.59
C TYR A 12 26.64 7.53 13.17
N SER A 13 27.40 6.45 13.00
CA SER A 13 27.52 5.78 11.71
C SER A 13 26.22 5.09 11.29
N SER A 14 25.48 4.48 12.24
CA SER A 14 24.18 3.86 11.98
C SER A 14 23.11 4.89 11.62
N ALA A 15 23.04 6.03 12.31
CA ALA A 15 22.12 7.12 12.01
C ALA A 15 22.39 7.73 10.62
N ALA A 16 23.66 7.98 10.28
CA ALA A 16 24.06 8.52 8.98
C ALA A 16 23.75 7.53 7.82
N ILE A 17 23.91 6.24 8.05
CA ILE A 17 23.55 5.19 7.09
C ILE A 17 22.02 5.15 6.87
N TYR A 18 21.25 5.24 7.96
CA TYR A 18 19.79 5.28 7.92
C TYR A 18 19.28 6.51 7.15
N GLU A 19 19.77 7.70 7.47
CA GLU A 19 19.38 8.95 6.80
C GLU A 19 19.75 8.94 5.31
N ARG A 20 20.91 8.41 4.96
CA ARG A 20 21.34 8.22 3.57
C ARG A 20 20.39 7.27 2.82
N ARG A 21 20.06 6.13 3.44
CA ARG A 21 19.10 5.16 2.85
C ARG A 21 17.74 5.81 2.64
N ARG A 22 17.23 6.54 3.64
CA ARG A 22 15.96 7.25 3.56
C ARG A 22 15.96 8.26 2.40
N ARG A 23 17.01 9.07 2.27
CA ARG A 23 17.15 10.05 1.19
C ARG A 23 17.15 9.38 -0.18
N ILE A 24 17.83 8.27 -0.36
CA ILE A 24 17.83 7.50 -1.62
C ILE A 24 16.40 7.05 -1.97
N LEU A 25 15.70 6.46 -1.03
CA LEU A 25 14.34 5.97 -1.26
C LEU A 25 13.34 7.11 -1.50
N ASP A 26 13.50 8.26 -0.85
CA ASP A 26 12.69 9.45 -1.07
C ASP A 26 12.90 10.02 -2.49
N GLU A 27 14.14 10.12 -2.96
CA GLU A 27 14.42 10.56 -4.34
C GLU A 27 13.95 9.53 -5.37
N THR A 28 14.03 8.24 -5.08
CA THR A 28 13.46 7.18 -5.93
C THR A 28 11.95 7.39 -6.11
N ARG A 29 11.20 7.67 -5.03
CA ARG A 29 9.76 7.91 -5.12
C ARG A 29 9.41 9.18 -5.90
N LYS A 30 10.17 10.26 -5.72
CA LYS A 30 10.00 11.49 -6.50
C LYS A 30 10.19 11.22 -7.99
N LEU A 31 11.23 10.48 -8.36
CA LEU A 31 11.48 10.11 -9.75
C LEU A 31 10.37 9.23 -10.34
N ILE A 32 9.84 8.28 -9.57
CA ILE A 32 8.68 7.50 -9.98
C ILE A 32 7.47 8.40 -10.27
N ALA A 33 7.19 9.35 -9.37
CA ALA A 33 6.08 10.28 -9.53
C ALA A 33 6.24 11.24 -10.71
N GLU A 34 7.48 11.64 -11.01
CA GLU A 34 7.80 12.58 -12.08
C GLU A 34 7.86 11.93 -13.47
N ARG A 35 8.36 10.71 -13.57
CA ARG A 35 8.75 10.09 -14.86
C ARG A 35 8.29 8.64 -15.06
N GLY A 36 7.60 8.08 -14.09
CA GLY A 36 7.31 6.65 -14.08
C GLY A 36 8.56 5.79 -13.87
N LEU A 37 8.41 4.46 -13.94
CA LEU A 37 9.53 3.53 -13.65
C LEU A 37 10.60 3.49 -14.73
N ALA A 38 10.21 3.61 -15.99
CA ALA A 38 11.17 3.53 -17.10
C ALA A 38 12.00 4.82 -17.24
N GLY A 39 11.47 5.94 -16.73
CA GLY A 39 11.95 7.30 -17.01
C GLY A 39 13.23 7.72 -16.27
N PHE A 40 13.89 6.85 -15.47
CA PHE A 40 15.09 7.23 -14.73
C PHE A 40 16.11 6.09 -14.60
N SER A 41 17.34 6.45 -14.28
CA SER A 41 18.47 5.52 -14.10
C SER A 41 19.04 5.55 -12.69
N MET A 42 19.85 4.54 -12.35
CA MET A 42 20.63 4.53 -11.08
C MET A 42 21.59 5.72 -11.00
N ASP A 43 22.10 6.22 -12.13
CA ASP A 43 22.97 7.39 -12.17
C ASP A 43 22.22 8.66 -11.77
N GLU A 44 20.97 8.80 -12.18
CA GLU A 44 20.16 9.92 -11.80
C GLU A 44 19.80 9.91 -10.31
N ILE A 45 19.49 8.74 -9.75
CA ILE A 45 19.26 8.59 -8.31
C ILE A 45 20.54 8.94 -7.52
N SER A 46 21.71 8.43 -7.98
CA SER A 46 23.01 8.74 -7.40
C SER A 46 23.22 10.25 -7.29
N ARG A 47 22.97 10.97 -8.39
CA ARG A 47 23.10 12.43 -8.44
C ARG A 47 22.10 13.17 -7.53
N ARG A 48 20.82 12.78 -7.55
CA ARG A 48 19.78 13.43 -6.73
C ARG A 48 19.93 13.15 -5.24
N ALA A 49 20.28 11.92 -4.88
CA ALA A 49 20.47 11.53 -3.50
C ALA A 49 21.85 11.93 -2.94
N ASP A 50 22.71 12.52 -3.79
CA ASP A 50 24.08 12.90 -3.42
C ASP A 50 24.85 11.73 -2.78
N VAL A 51 24.94 10.62 -3.54
CA VAL A 51 25.66 9.41 -3.12
C VAL A 51 26.44 8.81 -4.29
N ALA A 52 27.53 8.14 -4.02
CA ALA A 52 28.26 7.41 -5.06
C ALA A 52 27.41 6.26 -5.62
N LYS A 53 27.48 6.01 -6.93
CA LYS A 53 26.79 4.89 -7.62
C LYS A 53 27.07 3.54 -6.95
N ARG A 54 28.32 3.31 -6.52
CA ARG A 54 28.74 2.11 -5.77
C ARG A 54 27.93 1.94 -4.47
N THR A 55 27.59 3.04 -3.79
CA THR A 55 26.77 3.02 -2.57
C THR A 55 25.36 2.49 -2.85
N LEU A 56 24.75 2.89 -3.99
CA LEU A 56 23.43 2.38 -4.41
C LEU A 56 23.48 0.88 -4.67
N TYR A 57 24.44 0.43 -5.47
CA TYR A 57 24.58 -1.00 -5.79
C TYR A 57 24.89 -1.85 -4.55
N ASN A 58 25.71 -1.37 -3.63
CA ASN A 58 25.97 -2.06 -2.38
C ASN A 58 24.71 -2.16 -1.49
N ALA A 59 23.87 -1.13 -1.47
CA ALA A 59 22.69 -1.09 -0.60
C ALA A 59 21.48 -1.83 -1.19
N PHE A 60 21.28 -1.75 -2.51
CA PHE A 60 20.06 -2.20 -3.16
C PHE A 60 20.24 -3.27 -4.23
N GLN A 61 21.45 -3.46 -4.74
CA GLN A 61 21.85 -4.42 -5.80
C GLN A 61 21.25 -4.07 -7.18
N THR A 62 19.93 -3.97 -7.33
CA THR A 62 19.27 -3.61 -8.59
C THR A 62 18.33 -2.41 -8.42
N LYS A 63 17.98 -1.79 -9.56
CA LYS A 63 16.99 -0.71 -9.61
C LYS A 63 15.62 -1.20 -9.16
N GLU A 64 15.20 -2.36 -9.64
CA GLU A 64 13.90 -2.98 -9.36
C GLU A 64 13.76 -3.25 -7.85
N ARG A 65 14.77 -3.83 -7.23
CA ARG A 65 14.79 -4.06 -5.78
C ARG A 65 14.72 -2.76 -4.98
N MET A 66 15.42 -1.73 -5.41
CA MET A 66 15.36 -0.42 -4.76
C MET A 66 13.95 0.19 -4.87
N ILE A 67 13.30 0.07 -6.03
CA ILE A 67 11.94 0.53 -6.26
C ILE A 67 10.96 -0.24 -5.35
N ALA A 68 11.05 -1.57 -5.31
CA ALA A 68 10.22 -2.40 -4.45
C ALA A 68 10.34 -1.98 -2.97
N ILE A 69 11.56 -1.77 -2.50
CA ILE A 69 11.83 -1.29 -1.13
C ILE A 69 11.26 0.11 -0.91
N ALA A 70 11.41 1.04 -1.88
CA ALA A 70 10.90 2.40 -1.76
C ALA A 70 9.36 2.42 -1.66
N ILE A 71 8.67 1.56 -2.40
CA ILE A 71 7.22 1.37 -2.33
C ILE A 71 6.85 0.80 -0.95
N HIS A 72 7.46 -0.31 -0.57
CA HIS A 72 7.18 -1.01 0.68
C HIS A 72 7.33 -0.10 1.91
N GLU A 73 8.51 0.48 2.13
CA GLU A 73 8.79 1.33 3.29
C GLU A 73 7.90 2.59 3.33
N TYR A 74 7.49 3.09 2.17
CA TYR A 74 6.57 4.22 2.12
C TYR A 74 5.18 3.82 2.61
N PHE A 75 4.62 2.73 2.10
CA PHE A 75 3.30 2.27 2.48
C PHE A 75 3.25 1.80 3.93
N GLU A 76 4.22 1.04 4.42
CA GLU A 76 4.30 0.66 5.84
C GLU A 76 4.29 1.89 6.77
N ARG A 77 5.07 2.91 6.44
CA ARG A 77 5.17 4.12 7.25
C ARG A 77 3.85 4.87 7.41
N TYR A 78 2.99 4.89 6.42
CA TYR A 78 1.73 5.57 6.56
C TYR A 78 0.60 4.66 7.06
N VAL A 79 0.59 3.39 6.71
CA VAL A 79 -0.36 2.41 7.25
C VAL A 79 -0.20 2.28 8.77
N SER A 80 1.04 2.33 9.29
CA SER A 80 1.30 2.34 10.73
C SER A 80 0.74 3.58 11.47
N LYS A 81 0.31 4.61 10.74
CA LYS A 81 -0.26 5.86 11.29
C LYS A 81 -1.77 5.96 11.16
N ILE A 82 -2.44 4.92 10.71
CA ILE A 82 -3.90 4.93 10.61
C ILE A 82 -4.49 5.14 12.02
N PRO A 83 -5.32 6.19 12.22
CA PRO A 83 -5.91 6.48 13.51
C PRO A 83 -7.16 5.63 13.74
N TYR A 84 -6.95 4.34 13.94
CA TYR A 84 -8.05 3.40 14.15
C TYR A 84 -8.88 3.75 15.39
N THR A 85 -10.20 3.80 15.23
CA THR A 85 -11.17 3.85 16.33
C THR A 85 -11.70 2.47 16.70
N ALA A 86 -11.56 1.51 15.77
CA ALA A 86 -11.92 0.10 15.96
C ALA A 86 -10.71 -0.80 15.61
N PRO A 87 -10.63 -2.03 16.14
CA PRO A 87 -9.54 -2.96 15.81
C PRO A 87 -9.42 -3.21 14.30
N PRO A 88 -8.19 -3.27 13.73
CA PRO A 88 -7.98 -3.45 12.30
C PRO A 88 -8.66 -4.70 11.70
N GLY A 89 -8.77 -5.79 12.48
CA GLY A 89 -9.44 -7.03 12.08
C GLY A 89 -10.98 -7.00 12.19
N THR A 90 -11.61 -5.82 12.06
CA THR A 90 -13.06 -5.65 12.11
C THR A 90 -13.59 -4.97 10.86
N LEU A 91 -14.91 -5.04 10.63
CA LEU A 91 -15.60 -4.32 9.56
C LEU A 91 -15.25 -2.82 9.62
N GLN A 92 -15.43 -2.18 10.77
CA GLN A 92 -15.17 -0.76 10.95
C GLN A 92 -13.69 -0.42 10.73
N GLY A 93 -12.75 -1.18 11.32
CA GLY A 93 -11.31 -0.96 11.12
C GLY A 93 -10.89 -1.13 9.65
N THR A 94 -11.53 -2.05 8.92
CA THR A 94 -11.29 -2.21 7.47
C THR A 94 -11.77 -0.98 6.68
N ILE A 95 -12.95 -0.44 6.99
CA ILE A 95 -13.46 0.78 6.36
C ILE A 95 -12.53 1.96 6.64
N GLU A 96 -12.12 2.15 7.91
CA GLU A 96 -11.19 3.21 8.31
C GLU A 96 -9.86 3.13 7.55
N ARG A 97 -9.33 1.92 7.37
CA ARG A 97 -8.13 1.68 6.56
C ARG A 97 -8.33 2.11 5.11
N LEU A 98 -9.41 1.69 4.48
CA LEU A 98 -9.70 2.02 3.07
C LEU A 98 -9.82 3.54 2.87
N LEU A 99 -10.55 4.21 3.75
CA LEU A 99 -10.74 5.66 3.72
C LEU A 99 -9.43 6.42 3.94
N PHE A 100 -8.63 6.00 4.90
CA PHE A 100 -7.33 6.62 5.15
C PHE A 100 -6.38 6.45 3.96
N VAL A 101 -6.33 5.24 3.39
CA VAL A 101 -5.48 4.94 2.23
C VAL A 101 -5.88 5.79 1.03
N ILE A 102 -7.18 5.89 0.70
CA ILE A 102 -7.61 6.68 -0.45
C ILE A 102 -7.39 8.18 -0.24
N GLN A 103 -7.60 8.69 0.97
CA GLN A 103 -7.30 10.08 1.31
C GLN A 103 -5.81 10.39 1.14
N ARG A 104 -4.93 9.47 1.54
CA ARG A 104 -3.49 9.61 1.34
C ARG A 104 -3.11 9.51 -0.13
N ASN A 105 -3.70 8.60 -0.86
CA ASN A 105 -3.46 8.42 -2.29
C ASN A 105 -3.80 9.68 -3.11
N ARG A 106 -4.84 10.42 -2.73
CA ARG A 106 -5.19 11.72 -3.35
C ARG A 106 -4.04 12.72 -3.27
N GLN A 107 -3.31 12.78 -2.15
CA GLN A 107 -2.19 13.69 -1.95
C GLN A 107 -0.97 13.38 -2.81
N ILE A 108 -0.86 12.14 -3.30
CA ILE A 108 0.29 11.64 -4.07
C ILE A 108 -0.16 10.95 -5.36
N ARG A 109 -1.23 11.45 -5.98
CA ARG A 109 -1.90 10.82 -7.14
C ARG A 109 -0.93 10.43 -8.27
N ASN A 110 0.03 11.29 -8.62
CA ASN A 110 1.00 10.98 -9.67
C ASN A 110 1.85 9.75 -9.34
N TYR A 111 2.27 9.62 -8.07
CA TYR A 111 2.99 8.44 -7.62
C TYR A 111 2.12 7.19 -7.65
N ILE A 112 0.88 7.26 -7.17
CA ILE A 112 -0.07 6.14 -7.21
C ILE A 112 -0.38 5.74 -8.66
N SER A 113 -0.61 6.71 -9.54
CA SER A 113 -0.82 6.45 -10.97
C SER A 113 0.34 5.69 -11.61
N ALA A 114 1.57 6.10 -11.31
CA ALA A 114 2.76 5.42 -11.81
C ALA A 114 2.85 3.96 -11.30
N ILE A 115 2.64 3.71 -10.01
CA ILE A 115 2.71 2.35 -9.45
C ILE A 115 1.53 1.47 -9.89
N MET A 116 0.33 2.01 -10.04
CA MET A 116 -0.81 1.25 -10.59
C MET A 116 -0.61 0.88 -12.06
N SER A 117 -0.05 1.77 -12.87
CA SER A 117 0.32 1.46 -14.25
C SER A 117 1.32 0.31 -14.35
N ILE A 118 2.21 0.17 -13.35
CA ILE A 118 3.13 -0.96 -13.25
C ILE A 118 2.39 -2.23 -12.86
N TYR A 119 1.57 -2.16 -11.82
CA TYR A 119 0.85 -3.32 -11.31
C TYR A 119 0.02 -4.02 -12.41
N PHE A 120 -0.58 -3.24 -13.31
CA PHE A 120 -1.36 -3.74 -14.44
C PHE A 120 -0.57 -3.91 -15.74
N SER A 121 0.74 -3.66 -15.74
CA SER A 121 1.58 -3.90 -16.92
C SER A 121 1.94 -5.38 -17.05
N PRO A 122 1.81 -5.98 -18.24
CA PRO A 122 2.31 -7.34 -18.50
C PRO A 122 3.83 -7.45 -18.41
N GLU A 123 4.54 -6.33 -18.52
CA GLU A 123 6.01 -6.24 -18.47
C GLU A 123 6.52 -5.89 -17.06
N ALA A 124 5.63 -5.86 -16.05
CA ALA A 124 6.00 -5.51 -14.69
C ALA A 124 7.06 -6.47 -14.14
N ASP A 125 8.11 -5.91 -13.53
CA ASP A 125 9.05 -6.72 -12.77
C ASP A 125 8.31 -7.48 -11.66
N ARG A 126 8.53 -8.79 -11.61
CA ARG A 126 7.82 -9.69 -10.70
C ARG A 126 8.02 -9.33 -9.23
N SER A 127 9.21 -8.85 -8.85
CA SER A 127 9.51 -8.50 -7.45
C SER A 127 8.77 -7.24 -7.02
N ILE A 128 8.63 -6.26 -7.90
CA ILE A 128 7.85 -5.04 -7.67
C ILE A 128 6.37 -5.41 -7.54
N TRP A 129 5.85 -6.19 -8.48
CA TRP A 129 4.47 -6.65 -8.45
C TRP A 129 4.14 -7.41 -7.17
N GLN A 130 4.98 -8.40 -6.81
CA GLN A 130 4.80 -9.19 -5.59
C GLN A 130 4.81 -8.33 -4.34
N THR A 131 5.72 -7.37 -4.24
CA THR A 131 5.81 -6.44 -3.10
C THR A 131 4.51 -5.66 -2.94
N MET A 132 4.00 -5.08 -4.01
CA MET A 132 2.75 -4.31 -4.00
C MET A 132 1.54 -5.17 -3.62
N HIS A 133 1.45 -6.36 -4.21
CA HIS A 133 0.34 -7.27 -4.00
C HIS A 133 0.31 -7.83 -2.57
N SER A 134 1.44 -8.38 -2.10
CA SER A 134 1.50 -9.01 -0.78
C SER A 134 1.23 -8.04 0.37
N MET A 135 1.70 -6.80 0.29
CA MET A 135 1.41 -5.77 1.31
C MET A 135 -0.11 -5.53 1.48
N ALA A 136 -0.83 -5.42 0.37
CA ALA A 136 -2.27 -5.20 0.40
C ALA A 136 -3.01 -6.47 0.85
N VAL A 137 -2.55 -7.65 0.43
CA VAL A 137 -3.08 -8.95 0.87
C VAL A 137 -2.95 -9.11 2.38
N GLU A 138 -1.79 -8.82 2.97
CA GLU A 138 -1.57 -8.90 4.42
C GLU A 138 -2.54 -7.99 5.20
N SER A 139 -2.77 -6.78 4.70
CA SER A 139 -3.73 -5.84 5.31
C SER A 139 -5.16 -6.36 5.27
N ASN A 140 -5.58 -7.01 4.18
CA ASN A 140 -6.92 -7.60 4.04
C ASN A 140 -7.07 -8.89 4.85
N LEU A 141 -6.00 -9.68 4.96
CA LEU A 141 -6.01 -10.92 5.72
C LEU A 141 -6.30 -10.72 7.22
N GLN A 142 -6.07 -9.55 7.79
CA GLN A 142 -6.36 -9.29 9.20
C GLN A 142 -7.84 -9.55 9.52
N TRP A 143 -8.75 -8.95 8.77
CA TRP A 143 -10.20 -9.16 8.97
C TRP A 143 -10.65 -10.55 8.52
N ILE A 144 -10.16 -11.04 7.39
CA ILE A 144 -10.50 -12.37 6.86
C ILE A 144 -10.14 -13.49 7.84
N LYS A 145 -8.98 -13.40 8.51
CA LYS A 145 -8.58 -14.35 9.56
C LYS A 145 -9.51 -14.33 10.78
N GLU A 146 -9.93 -13.13 11.20
CA GLU A 146 -10.92 -13.01 12.28
C GLU A 146 -12.26 -13.65 11.91
N LEU A 147 -12.73 -13.43 10.67
CA LEU A 147 -13.94 -14.06 10.17
C LEU A 147 -13.82 -15.58 10.11
N MET A 148 -12.64 -16.09 9.74
CA MET A 148 -12.36 -17.53 9.73
C MET A 148 -12.42 -18.12 11.13
N VAL A 149 -11.75 -17.50 12.10
CA VAL A 149 -11.76 -17.94 13.52
C VAL A 149 -13.18 -17.96 14.08
N LYS A 150 -13.99 -16.97 13.74
CA LYS A 150 -15.41 -16.87 14.15
C LYS A 150 -16.35 -17.76 13.33
N ARG A 151 -15.84 -18.56 12.38
CA ARG A 151 -16.62 -19.40 11.46
C ARG A 151 -17.68 -18.62 10.67
N GLN A 152 -17.36 -17.38 10.28
CA GLN A 152 -18.25 -16.47 9.56
C GLN A 152 -17.90 -16.35 8.06
N LEU A 153 -16.96 -17.14 7.55
CA LEU A 153 -16.75 -17.33 6.12
C LEU A 153 -17.64 -18.47 5.59
N GLN A 154 -18.03 -18.35 4.34
CA GLN A 154 -18.73 -19.42 3.61
C GLN A 154 -17.81 -20.65 3.48
N PRO A 155 -18.36 -21.89 3.47
CA PRO A 155 -17.55 -23.13 3.47
C PRO A 155 -16.64 -23.30 2.24
N TRP A 156 -16.98 -22.65 1.11
CA TRP A 156 -16.24 -22.74 -0.15
C TRP A 156 -15.18 -21.65 -0.31
N VAL A 157 -15.06 -20.73 0.66
CA VAL A 157 -14.11 -19.62 0.58
C VAL A 157 -12.73 -20.06 1.10
N ASP A 158 -11.73 -19.96 0.23
CA ASP A 158 -10.33 -19.96 0.62
C ASP A 158 -9.92 -18.56 1.07
N PRO A 159 -9.46 -18.36 2.33
CA PRO A 159 -9.14 -17.05 2.87
C PRO A 159 -8.03 -16.31 2.11
N GLN A 160 -7.00 -17.03 1.65
CA GLN A 160 -5.89 -16.43 0.90
C GLN A 160 -6.38 -15.94 -0.45
N ARG A 161 -7.12 -16.79 -1.17
CA ARG A 161 -7.67 -16.43 -2.47
C ARG A 161 -8.65 -15.26 -2.40
N LEU A 162 -9.49 -15.22 -1.35
CA LEU A 162 -10.38 -14.09 -1.11
C LEU A 162 -9.58 -12.79 -0.95
N ALA A 163 -8.50 -12.81 -0.16
CA ALA A 163 -7.65 -11.64 0.02
C ALA A 163 -6.99 -11.19 -1.28
N ASP A 164 -6.48 -12.13 -2.09
CA ASP A 164 -5.90 -11.86 -3.40
C ASP A 164 -6.94 -11.21 -4.35
N ASP A 165 -8.16 -11.72 -4.39
CA ASP A 165 -9.22 -11.21 -5.27
C ASP A 165 -9.73 -9.84 -4.82
N VAL A 166 -9.85 -9.61 -3.51
CA VAL A 166 -10.20 -8.31 -2.94
C VAL A 166 -9.14 -7.25 -3.30
N VAL A 167 -7.85 -7.59 -3.21
CA VAL A 167 -6.76 -6.66 -3.60
C VAL A 167 -6.82 -6.30 -5.08
N ARG A 168 -7.07 -7.27 -5.95
CA ARG A 168 -7.23 -6.98 -7.39
C ARG A 168 -8.40 -6.04 -7.66
N LEU A 169 -9.51 -6.23 -6.95
CA LEU A 169 -10.68 -5.36 -7.03
C LEU A 169 -10.36 -3.95 -6.53
N GLU A 170 -9.76 -3.80 -5.35
CA GLU A 170 -9.34 -2.51 -4.79
C GLU A 170 -8.39 -1.76 -5.73
N TYR A 171 -7.40 -2.45 -6.27
CA TYR A 171 -6.41 -1.85 -7.18
C TYR A 171 -7.00 -1.47 -8.53
N SER A 172 -7.98 -2.23 -9.06
CA SER A 172 -8.67 -1.84 -10.29
C SER A 172 -9.44 -0.52 -10.13
N ILE A 173 -10.13 -0.33 -9.00
CA ILE A 173 -10.83 0.90 -8.67
C ILE A 173 -9.86 2.08 -8.52
N ILE A 174 -8.73 1.87 -7.83
CA ILE A 174 -7.69 2.89 -7.70
C ILE A 174 -7.09 3.24 -9.07
N TYR A 175 -6.89 2.26 -9.94
CA TYR A 175 -6.39 2.49 -11.30
C TYR A 175 -7.37 3.29 -12.15
N ASP A 176 -8.66 2.96 -12.11
CA ASP A 176 -9.71 3.70 -12.80
C ASP A 176 -9.82 5.13 -12.29
N TRP A 177 -9.69 5.34 -10.98
CA TRP A 177 -9.60 6.67 -10.40
C TRP A 177 -8.36 7.43 -10.91
N CYS A 178 -7.18 6.81 -10.96
CA CYS A 178 -5.97 7.42 -11.52
C CYS A 178 -6.15 7.88 -12.96
N ARG A 179 -6.93 7.14 -13.75
CA ARG A 179 -7.25 7.44 -15.16
C ARG A 179 -8.41 8.42 -15.33
N GLY A 180 -9.02 8.88 -14.25
CA GLY A 180 -10.14 9.82 -14.30
C GLY A 180 -11.49 9.18 -14.68
N GLN A 181 -11.59 7.84 -14.64
CA GLN A 181 -12.87 7.12 -14.87
C GLN A 181 -13.77 7.21 -13.62
N ILE A 182 -13.18 7.38 -12.45
CA ILE A 182 -13.85 7.61 -11.18
C ILE A 182 -13.39 8.97 -10.65
N SER A 183 -14.33 9.79 -10.19
CA SER A 183 -14.02 11.11 -9.64
C SER A 183 -13.34 11.05 -8.27
N ASP A 184 -12.72 12.14 -7.85
CA ASP A 184 -12.15 12.26 -6.49
C ASP A 184 -13.24 12.16 -5.41
N ASP A 185 -14.45 12.62 -5.70
CA ASP A 185 -15.57 12.58 -4.75
C ASP A 185 -16.14 11.16 -4.60
N ASP A 186 -16.18 10.40 -5.69
CA ASP A 186 -16.83 9.08 -5.73
C ASP A 186 -15.90 7.92 -5.33
N VAL A 187 -14.57 8.06 -5.47
CA VAL A 187 -13.64 6.93 -5.31
C VAL A 187 -13.70 6.27 -3.94
N ALA A 188 -13.92 7.03 -2.88
CA ALA A 188 -14.02 6.49 -1.52
C ALA A 188 -15.26 5.60 -1.37
N LEU A 189 -16.40 6.07 -1.85
CA LEU A 189 -17.66 5.32 -1.84
C LEU A 189 -17.57 4.07 -2.71
N HIS A 190 -17.03 4.19 -3.94
CA HIS A 190 -16.81 3.05 -4.84
C HIS A 190 -15.93 1.98 -4.21
N LEU A 191 -14.80 2.39 -3.63
CA LEU A 191 -13.83 1.47 -3.01
C LEU A 191 -14.45 0.68 -1.86
N VAL A 192 -15.10 1.39 -0.93
CA VAL A 192 -15.74 0.77 0.25
C VAL A 192 -16.89 -0.12 -0.17
N THR A 193 -17.77 0.36 -1.05
CA THR A 193 -18.94 -0.42 -1.52
C THR A 193 -18.51 -1.69 -2.25
N ALA A 194 -17.54 -1.61 -3.17
CA ALA A 194 -17.07 -2.78 -3.91
C ALA A 194 -16.40 -3.82 -2.99
N HIS A 195 -15.55 -3.35 -2.06
CA HIS A 195 -14.94 -4.21 -1.04
C HIS A 195 -16.01 -4.94 -0.22
N LEU A 196 -16.97 -4.22 0.35
CA LEU A 196 -18.03 -4.79 1.17
C LEU A 196 -18.96 -5.71 0.38
N THR A 197 -19.24 -5.40 -0.88
CA THR A 197 -20.04 -6.28 -1.77
C THR A 197 -19.33 -7.62 -2.01
N CYS A 198 -18.03 -7.60 -2.26
CA CYS A 198 -17.21 -8.82 -2.37
C CYS A 198 -17.25 -9.63 -1.06
N MET A 199 -17.05 -8.95 0.07
CA MET A 199 -17.05 -9.58 1.39
C MET A 199 -18.43 -10.11 1.79
N ALA A 200 -19.55 -9.47 1.40
CA ALA A 200 -20.90 -9.96 1.63
C ALA A 200 -21.12 -11.34 0.97
N GLY A 201 -20.61 -11.55 -0.25
CA GLY A 201 -20.67 -12.85 -0.93
C GLY A 201 -19.85 -13.94 -0.24
N ALA A 202 -18.73 -13.56 0.39
CA ALA A 202 -17.81 -14.49 1.04
C ALA A 202 -18.18 -14.82 2.50
N THR A 203 -19.08 -14.05 3.11
CA THR A 203 -19.43 -14.15 4.54
C THR A 203 -20.80 -14.75 4.80
N ARG A 204 -21.03 -15.16 6.05
CA ARG A 204 -22.31 -15.68 6.56
C ARG A 204 -22.58 -15.20 8.00
N GLY A 205 -23.79 -15.44 8.46
CA GLY A 205 -24.20 -15.14 9.85
C GLY A 205 -24.11 -13.67 10.20
N VAL A 206 -23.58 -13.35 11.37
CA VAL A 206 -23.53 -12.00 11.91
C VAL A 206 -22.71 -11.06 11.03
N ALA A 207 -21.56 -11.51 10.53
CA ALA A 207 -20.71 -10.67 9.68
C ALA A 207 -21.43 -10.25 8.39
N ARG A 208 -22.11 -11.19 7.73
CA ARG A 208 -22.88 -10.88 6.52
C ARG A 208 -23.97 -9.84 6.81
N LYS A 209 -24.72 -10.02 7.89
CA LYS A 209 -25.76 -9.08 8.28
C LYS A 209 -25.21 -7.66 8.52
N GLN A 210 -24.10 -7.54 9.27
CA GLN A 210 -23.44 -6.26 9.50
C GLN A 210 -22.94 -5.59 8.21
N ILE A 211 -22.41 -6.37 7.28
CA ILE A 211 -21.98 -5.86 5.97
C ILE A 211 -23.18 -5.36 5.16
N GLU A 212 -24.27 -6.12 5.12
CA GLU A 212 -25.49 -5.75 4.39
C GLU A 212 -26.14 -4.49 4.97
N GLU A 213 -26.20 -4.36 6.31
CA GLU A 213 -26.63 -3.14 7.00
C GLU A 213 -25.78 -1.93 6.60
N LYS A 214 -24.45 -2.07 6.61
CA LYS A 214 -23.55 -0.97 6.20
C LYS A 214 -23.69 -0.62 4.72
N LEU A 215 -23.87 -1.59 3.84
CA LEU A 215 -24.12 -1.34 2.40
C LEU A 215 -25.43 -0.56 2.17
N LEU A 216 -26.50 -0.87 2.93
CA LEU A 216 -27.74 -0.12 2.89
C LEU A 216 -27.56 1.32 3.41
N GLU A 217 -26.82 1.50 4.49
CA GLU A 217 -26.48 2.84 5.02
C GLU A 217 -25.73 3.67 3.96
N LEU A 218 -24.68 3.10 3.34
CA LEU A 218 -23.90 3.76 2.29
C LEU A 218 -24.77 4.17 1.09
N ARG A 219 -25.70 3.30 0.69
CA ARG A 219 -26.64 3.60 -0.40
C ARG A 219 -27.55 4.78 -0.07
N MET A 220 -27.95 4.94 1.19
CA MET A 220 -28.86 6.01 1.60
C MET A 220 -28.14 7.33 1.86
N SER A 221 -26.94 7.28 2.45
CA SER A 221 -26.15 8.46 2.81
C SER A 221 -25.31 9.01 1.66
N GLY A 222 -24.87 8.13 0.74
CA GLY A 222 -23.88 8.47 -0.29
C GLY A 222 -22.49 8.77 0.26
N VAL A 223 -22.25 8.53 1.56
CA VAL A 223 -20.98 8.83 2.24
C VAL A 223 -20.53 7.60 3.03
N PRO A 224 -19.26 7.12 2.85
CA PRO A 224 -18.70 5.98 3.58
C PRO A 224 -18.30 6.29 5.01
#